data_eb5b588124155973c87ade8d715fb392
#
_entry.id   eb5b588124155973c87ade8d715fb392
#
_cell.length_a   1.000
_cell.length_b   1.000
_cell.length_c   1.000
_cell.angle_alpha   90.00
_cell.angle_beta   90.00
_cell.angle_gamma   90.00
#
_symmetry.space_group_name_H-M   'P 1'
#
loop_
_entity.id
_entity.type
_entity.pdbx_description
1 polymer ?
#
loop_
_entity_poly.entity_id
_entity_poly.type
_entity_poly.pdbx_seq_one_letter_code
_entity_poly.pdbx_strand_id
1 'polypeptide(L)'
;MTYSKIQGGGSRMLPETKKGTILYVEDNPDNRSLIRRVLESEDYVVIEAVNAGQALENLENGNIDLVLMDINMPDMDGYTLTAKIKAVQKFTKIPIVAVTANVMRGDREKSLEAGCDGYIQKPIDIDTLSQQIERYITRSPNV
;
A
#
# COMPACT_ATOMS: atom_id res chain seq x y z
N MET A 1 25.85 -10.14 6.90
CA MET A 1 25.66 -9.84 6.54
C MET A 1 25.74 -9.00 5.92
N THR A 2 25.77 -8.74 5.58
CA THR A 2 25.91 -8.04 5.07
C THR A 2 25.40 -7.42 4.32
N TYR A 3 24.96 -6.86 4.34
CA TYR A 3 24.45 -6.23 3.56
C TYR A 3 24.85 -5.04 3.48
N SER A 4 25.37 -4.89 3.53
CA SER A 4 25.74 -4.02 3.44
C SER A 4 26.03 -3.39 2.54
N LYS A 5 25.99 -3.43 2.01
CA LYS A 5 26.20 -2.97 1.21
C LYS A 5 25.65 -2.24 0.77
N ILE A 6 25.17 -1.97 1.09
CA ILE A 6 24.57 -1.43 0.63
C ILE A 6 24.79 -0.23 0.50
N GLN A 7 25.14 0.22 0.47
CA GLN A 7 25.33 1.12 0.32
C GLN A 7 25.21 1.70 -0.48
N GLY A 8 24.95 1.60 -0.45
CA GLY A 8 24.78 2.15 -1.17
C GLY A 8 24.31 2.95 -1.94
N GLY A 9 24.46 3.61 -2.36
CA GLY A 9 24.07 4.45 -3.32
C GLY A 9 22.65 4.75 -3.43
N GLY A 10 21.95 4.90 -2.46
CA GLY A 10 20.59 5.32 -2.54
C GLY A 10 19.66 4.38 -3.26
N SER A 11 20.18 3.31 -3.73
CA SER A 11 19.37 2.29 -4.33
C SER A 11 18.60 1.58 -3.24
N ARG A 12 17.34 1.31 -3.50
CA ARG A 12 16.57 0.54 -2.54
C ARG A 12 17.13 -0.88 -2.45
N MET A 13 17.36 -1.31 -1.26
CA MET A 13 17.83 -2.66 -1.02
C MET A 13 17.00 -3.26 0.08
N LEU A 14 16.09 -4.16 -0.30
CA LEU A 14 15.39 -4.96 0.69
C LEU A 14 16.29 -6.10 1.13
N PRO A 15 16.28 -6.44 2.41
CA PRO A 15 16.90 -7.68 2.83
C PRO A 15 16.32 -8.83 2.04
N GLU A 16 17.12 -9.84 1.78
CA GLU A 16 16.67 -10.97 0.97
C GLU A 16 15.43 -11.64 1.56
N THR A 17 15.25 -11.53 2.87
CA THR A 17 14.10 -12.14 3.52
C THR A 17 12.81 -11.35 3.37
N LYS A 18 12.88 -10.14 2.82
CA LYS A 18 11.69 -9.30 2.73
C LYS A 18 11.04 -9.42 1.37
N LYS A 19 9.71 -9.44 1.38
CA LYS A 19 8.92 -9.67 0.17
C LYS A 19 8.60 -8.38 -0.57
N GLY A 20 8.62 -7.26 0.11
CA GLY A 20 8.30 -5.98 -0.51
C GLY A 20 8.01 -4.92 0.50
N THR A 21 7.81 -3.71 0.03
CA THR A 21 7.52 -2.56 0.86
C THR A 21 6.11 -2.07 0.59
N ILE A 22 5.31 -1.99 1.63
CA ILE A 22 3.92 -1.61 1.56
C ILE A 22 3.75 -0.26 2.21
N LEU A 23 3.13 0.68 1.49
CA LEU A 23 2.72 1.95 2.08
C LEU A 23 1.28 1.80 2.53
N TYR A 24 1.04 1.90 3.82
CA TYR A 24 -0.29 1.77 4.38
C TYR A 24 -0.81 3.15 4.78
N VAL A 25 -1.84 3.60 4.09
CA VAL A 25 -2.44 4.91 4.32
C VAL A 25 -3.68 4.71 5.17
N GLU A 26 -3.60 5.13 6.41
CA GLU A 26 -4.64 4.88 7.40
C GLU A 26 -4.47 5.87 8.54
N ASP A 27 -5.52 6.59 8.90
CA ASP A 27 -5.43 7.59 9.96
C ASP A 27 -5.66 7.01 11.36
N ASN A 28 -6.25 5.84 11.48
CA ASN A 28 -6.52 5.24 12.78
C ASN A 28 -5.29 4.51 13.30
N PRO A 29 -4.74 4.92 14.46
CA PRO A 29 -3.49 4.32 14.94
C PRO A 29 -3.61 2.86 15.33
N ASP A 30 -4.77 2.42 15.80
CA ASP A 30 -4.94 1.02 16.17
C ASP A 30 -4.94 0.14 14.95
N ASN A 31 -5.61 0.59 13.89
CA ASN A 31 -5.61 -0.15 12.63
C ASN A 31 -4.20 -0.21 12.04
N ARG A 32 -3.49 0.90 12.07
CA ARG A 32 -2.12 0.93 11.56
C ARG A 32 -1.24 -0.06 12.30
N SER A 33 -1.33 -0.04 13.61
CA SER A 33 -0.48 -0.88 14.44
C SER A 33 -0.77 -2.36 14.19
N LEU A 34 -2.04 -2.74 14.13
CA LEU A 34 -2.41 -4.12 13.92
C LEU A 34 -1.94 -4.63 12.57
N ILE A 35 -2.28 -3.90 11.52
CA ILE A 35 -1.97 -4.36 10.16
C ILE A 35 -0.46 -4.35 9.93
N ARG A 36 0.22 -3.36 10.48
CA ARG A 36 1.68 -3.34 10.38
C ARG A 36 2.30 -4.59 10.99
N ARG A 37 1.84 -4.97 12.17
CA ARG A 37 2.40 -6.16 12.83
C ARG A 37 2.13 -7.41 12.02
N VAL A 38 0.93 -7.53 11.48
CA VAL A 38 0.57 -8.69 10.67
C VAL A 38 1.47 -8.77 9.45
N LEU A 39 1.62 -7.66 8.73
CA LEU A 39 2.42 -7.68 7.51
C LEU A 39 3.91 -7.86 7.79
N GLU A 40 4.41 -7.25 8.85
CA GLU A 40 5.81 -7.43 9.20
C GLU A 40 6.11 -8.87 9.59
N SER A 41 5.16 -9.54 10.23
CA SER A 41 5.34 -10.95 10.56
C SER A 41 5.37 -11.85 9.33
N GLU A 42 4.88 -11.33 8.20
CA GLU A 42 4.88 -12.05 6.93
C GLU A 42 5.97 -11.54 6.00
N ASP A 43 6.97 -10.88 6.56
CA ASP A 43 8.16 -10.45 5.83
C ASP A 43 7.96 -9.30 4.88
N TYR A 44 7.02 -8.42 5.18
CA TYR A 44 6.90 -7.15 4.46
C TYR A 44 7.48 -6.03 5.29
N VAL A 45 7.99 -5.01 4.59
CA VAL A 45 8.32 -3.73 5.21
C VAL A 45 7.11 -2.84 5.10
N VAL A 46 6.69 -2.21 6.19
CA VAL A 46 5.50 -1.35 6.18
C VAL A 46 5.89 0.07 6.51
N ILE A 47 5.50 0.98 5.64
CA ILE A 47 5.64 2.41 5.85
C ILE A 47 4.25 2.97 6.06
N GLU A 48 4.08 3.79 7.08
CA GLU A 48 2.76 4.31 7.45
C GLU A 48 2.61 5.75 6.98
N ALA A 49 1.39 6.08 6.54
CA ALA A 49 1.02 7.45 6.25
C ALA A 49 -0.34 7.71 6.87
N VAL A 50 -0.50 8.85 7.53
CA VAL A 50 -1.76 9.16 8.20
C VAL A 50 -2.61 10.15 7.41
N ASN A 51 -2.07 10.69 6.33
CA ASN A 51 -2.80 11.64 5.50
C ASN A 51 -2.21 11.64 4.10
N ALA A 52 -2.84 12.41 3.22
CA ALA A 52 -2.43 12.45 1.82
C ALA A 52 -1.01 13.00 1.64
N GLY A 53 -0.66 14.01 2.41
CA GLY A 53 0.67 14.59 2.30
C GLY A 53 1.76 13.60 2.62
N GLN A 54 1.58 12.86 3.70
CA GLN A 54 2.55 11.84 4.07
C GLN A 54 2.61 10.73 3.04
N ALA A 55 1.46 10.35 2.48
CA ALA A 55 1.43 9.31 1.46
C ALA A 55 2.24 9.73 0.25
N LEU A 56 2.02 10.94 -0.24
CA LEU A 56 2.73 11.43 -1.43
C LEU A 56 4.22 11.59 -1.14
N GLU A 57 4.56 12.07 0.03
CA GLU A 57 5.95 12.22 0.41
C GLU A 57 6.67 10.87 0.44
N ASN A 58 6.03 9.87 1.01
CA ASN A 58 6.63 8.54 1.08
C ASN A 58 6.77 7.91 -0.29
N LEU A 59 5.84 8.18 -1.19
CA LEU A 59 5.96 7.69 -2.55
C LEU A 59 7.15 8.33 -3.27
N GLU A 60 7.37 9.62 -3.03
CA GLU A 60 8.51 10.30 -3.64
C GLU A 60 9.84 9.82 -3.09
N ASN A 61 9.90 9.54 -1.80
CA ASN A 61 11.15 9.27 -1.13
C ASN A 61 11.49 7.79 -1.02
N GLY A 62 10.51 6.91 -1.23
CA GLY A 62 10.73 5.51 -1.03
C GLY A 62 10.50 4.70 -2.28
N ASN A 63 10.78 3.43 -2.18
CA ASN A 63 10.50 2.48 -3.25
C ASN A 63 9.34 1.61 -2.77
N ILE A 64 8.15 2.04 -3.09
CA ILE A 64 6.93 1.40 -2.63
C ILE A 64 6.51 0.37 -3.66
N ASP A 65 6.23 -0.84 -3.21
CA ASP A 65 5.80 -1.93 -4.07
C ASP A 65 4.28 -2.06 -4.14
N LEU A 66 3.59 -1.54 -3.14
CA LEU A 66 2.13 -1.60 -3.10
C LEU A 66 1.63 -0.56 -2.12
N VAL A 67 0.50 0.06 -2.45
CA VAL A 67 -0.18 0.98 -1.53
C VAL A 67 -1.45 0.31 -1.05
N LEU A 68 -1.61 0.25 0.27
CA LEU A 68 -2.84 -0.19 0.91
C LEU A 68 -3.54 1.07 1.38
N MET A 69 -4.70 1.37 0.79
CA MET A 69 -5.34 2.68 0.91
C MET A 69 -6.68 2.57 1.61
N ASP A 70 -6.76 3.11 2.82
CA ASP A 70 -8.05 3.23 3.47
C ASP A 70 -8.89 4.28 2.75
N ILE A 71 -10.06 3.88 2.30
CA ILE A 71 -10.94 4.77 1.55
C ILE A 71 -11.70 5.73 2.47
N ASN A 72 -11.96 5.32 3.70
CA ASN A 72 -12.89 6.03 4.58
C ASN A 72 -12.20 6.92 5.61
N MET A 73 -11.19 7.66 5.19
CA MET A 73 -10.53 8.60 6.09
C MET A 73 -11.31 9.91 6.12
N PRO A 74 -11.45 10.53 7.32
CA PRO A 74 -12.28 11.74 7.43
C PRO A 74 -11.74 12.95 6.67
N ASP A 75 -10.44 13.08 6.57
CA ASP A 75 -9.85 14.28 5.99
C ASP A 75 -9.50 14.13 4.52
N MET A 76 -9.58 12.93 3.98
CA MET A 76 -9.17 12.71 2.62
C MET A 76 -9.94 11.54 2.04
N ASP A 77 -10.57 11.80 0.92
CA ASP A 77 -11.20 10.74 0.14
C ASP A 77 -10.11 9.89 -0.51
N GLY A 78 -10.06 8.62 -0.13
CA GLY A 78 -9.04 7.71 -0.67
C GLY A 78 -9.12 7.55 -2.17
N TYR A 79 -10.31 7.69 -2.74
CA TYR A 79 -10.45 7.63 -4.21
C TYR A 79 -9.76 8.81 -4.86
N THR A 80 -9.93 10.00 -4.29
CA THR A 80 -9.28 11.20 -4.80
C THR A 80 -7.77 11.06 -4.72
N LEU A 81 -7.28 10.57 -3.60
CA LEU A 81 -5.84 10.38 -3.43
C LEU A 81 -5.31 9.34 -4.42
N THR A 82 -6.05 8.24 -4.61
CA THR A 82 -5.66 7.23 -5.57
C THR A 82 -5.53 7.82 -6.96
N ALA A 83 -6.52 8.62 -7.38
CA ALA A 83 -6.47 9.24 -8.69
C ALA A 83 -5.27 10.15 -8.82
N LYS A 84 -4.94 10.90 -7.77
CA LYS A 84 -3.77 11.78 -7.79
C LYS A 84 -2.49 10.99 -7.94
N ILE A 85 -2.38 9.89 -7.22
CA ILE A 85 -1.17 9.06 -7.31
C ILE A 85 -1.04 8.48 -8.72
N LYS A 86 -2.13 7.95 -9.24
CA LYS A 86 -2.09 7.31 -10.57
C LYS A 86 -1.86 8.31 -11.69
N ALA A 87 -2.12 9.58 -11.45
CA ALA A 87 -1.84 10.62 -12.46
C ALA A 87 -0.34 10.92 -12.59
N VAL A 88 0.45 10.53 -11.59
CA VAL A 88 1.90 10.75 -11.65
C VAL A 88 2.52 9.56 -12.35
N GLN A 89 3.19 9.82 -13.47
CA GLN A 89 3.63 8.75 -14.36
C GLN A 89 4.52 7.73 -13.64
N LYS A 90 5.42 8.19 -12.79
CA LYS A 90 6.33 7.27 -12.13
C LYS A 90 5.66 6.38 -11.10
N PHE A 91 4.41 6.68 -10.74
CA PHE A 91 3.66 5.88 -9.77
C PHE A 91 2.57 5.03 -10.41
N THR A 92 2.37 5.14 -11.73
CA THR A 92 1.22 4.49 -12.36
C THR A 92 1.24 2.97 -12.24
N LYS A 93 2.40 2.38 -12.11
CA LYS A 93 2.49 0.92 -12.06
C LYS A 93 2.46 0.37 -10.64
N ILE A 94 2.45 1.23 -9.64
CA ILE A 94 2.38 0.76 -8.26
C ILE A 94 0.94 0.32 -7.99
N PRO A 95 0.73 -0.94 -7.61
CA PRO A 95 -0.64 -1.37 -7.31
C PRO A 95 -1.18 -0.65 -6.09
N ILE A 96 -2.42 -0.20 -6.19
CA ILE A 96 -3.13 0.43 -5.09
C ILE A 96 -4.34 -0.42 -4.77
N VAL A 97 -4.39 -0.92 -3.54
CA VAL A 97 -5.48 -1.77 -3.08
C VAL A 97 -6.29 -0.98 -2.08
N ALA A 98 -7.55 -0.74 -2.41
CA ALA A 98 -8.45 0.00 -1.53
C ALA A 98 -8.91 -0.87 -0.37
N VAL A 99 -9.03 -0.28 0.81
CA VAL A 99 -9.61 -0.94 1.97
C VAL A 99 -10.90 -0.22 2.28
N THR A 100 -12.03 -0.94 2.22
CA THR A 100 -13.34 -0.31 2.33
C THR A 100 -14.32 -1.21 3.05
N ALA A 101 -15.26 -0.59 3.76
CA ALA A 101 -16.35 -1.33 4.42
C ALA A 101 -17.56 -1.52 3.52
N ASN A 102 -17.59 -0.87 2.37
CA ASN A 102 -18.83 -0.74 1.57
C ASN A 102 -18.72 -1.30 0.17
N VAL A 103 -18.08 -2.47 0.01
CA VAL A 103 -17.86 -3.03 -1.33
C VAL A 103 -19.18 -3.31 -2.05
N MET A 104 -20.28 -3.44 -1.33
CA MET A 104 -21.57 -3.77 -1.92
C MET A 104 -22.35 -2.57 -2.41
N ARG A 105 -21.82 -1.38 -2.25
CA ARG A 105 -22.58 -0.16 -2.52
C ARG A 105 -21.98 0.68 -3.61
N GLY A 106 -21.44 0.03 -4.63
CA GLY A 106 -20.83 0.77 -5.72
C GLY A 106 -19.40 1.17 -5.45
N ASP A 107 -18.87 0.83 -4.30
CA ASP A 107 -17.46 1.14 -4.01
C ASP A 107 -16.52 0.42 -4.95
N ARG A 108 -16.94 -0.75 -5.43
CA ARG A 108 -16.12 -1.48 -6.38
C ARG A 108 -15.92 -0.67 -7.64
N GLU A 109 -17.00 -0.13 -8.18
CA GLU A 109 -16.91 0.69 -9.38
C GLU A 109 -16.13 1.96 -9.14
N LYS A 110 -16.36 2.60 -7.99
CA LYS A 110 -15.62 3.81 -7.65
C LYS A 110 -14.13 3.53 -7.51
N SER A 111 -13.80 2.40 -6.91
CA SER A 111 -12.40 2.01 -6.77
C SER A 111 -11.74 1.85 -8.12
N LEU A 112 -12.42 1.16 -9.03
CA LEU A 112 -11.87 0.94 -10.36
C LEU A 112 -11.74 2.25 -11.14
N GLU A 113 -12.74 3.13 -11.04
CA GLU A 113 -12.70 4.42 -11.72
C GLU A 113 -11.56 5.28 -11.22
N ALA A 114 -11.26 5.22 -9.93
CA ALA A 114 -10.17 6.00 -9.36
C ALA A 114 -8.79 5.44 -9.74
N GLY A 115 -8.75 4.20 -10.21
CA GLY A 115 -7.50 3.59 -10.60
C GLY A 115 -6.98 2.55 -9.62
N CYS A 116 -7.80 2.11 -8.66
CA CYS A 116 -7.39 1.04 -7.76
C CYS A 116 -7.25 -0.26 -8.52
N ASP A 117 -6.24 -1.01 -8.15
CA ASP A 117 -5.98 -2.31 -8.77
C ASP A 117 -6.74 -3.43 -8.09
N GLY A 118 -7.25 -3.17 -6.91
CA GLY A 118 -8.05 -4.15 -6.18
C GLY A 118 -8.64 -3.52 -4.94
N TYR A 119 -9.32 -4.35 -4.17
CA TYR A 119 -9.91 -3.87 -2.93
C TYR A 119 -9.95 -5.00 -1.90
N ILE A 120 -9.96 -4.60 -0.62
CA ILE A 120 -10.08 -5.52 0.49
C ILE A 120 -11.21 -5.00 1.36
N GLN A 121 -12.13 -5.88 1.71
CA GLN A 121 -13.28 -5.51 2.51
C GLN A 121 -12.92 -5.48 3.99
N LYS A 122 -13.42 -4.46 4.69
CA LYS A 122 -13.31 -4.40 6.15
C LYS A 122 -14.43 -5.25 6.77
N PRO A 123 -14.17 -5.85 7.91
CA PRO A 123 -12.90 -5.88 8.63
C PRO A 123 -11.89 -6.75 7.90
N ILE A 124 -10.64 -6.31 7.95
CA ILE A 124 -9.59 -7.04 7.25
C ILE A 124 -9.40 -8.40 7.90
N ASP A 125 -9.39 -9.44 7.07
CA ASP A 125 -9.12 -10.79 7.53
C ASP A 125 -7.61 -10.96 7.62
N ILE A 126 -7.08 -10.91 8.84
CA ILE A 126 -5.63 -10.92 9.02
C ILE A 126 -5.02 -12.28 8.64
N ASP A 127 -5.82 -13.33 8.59
CA ASP A 127 -5.30 -14.65 8.21
C ASP A 127 -5.02 -14.76 6.72
N THR A 128 -5.69 -13.95 5.89
CA THR A 128 -5.51 -14.02 4.44
C THR A 128 -4.89 -12.76 3.86
N LEU A 129 -4.62 -11.76 4.69
CA LEU A 129 -4.17 -10.46 4.19
C LEU A 129 -2.89 -10.58 3.38
N SER A 130 -1.91 -11.28 3.90
CA SER A 130 -0.62 -11.40 3.23
C SER A 130 -0.78 -12.09 1.88
N GLN A 131 -1.64 -13.10 1.78
CA GLN A 131 -1.89 -13.76 0.51
C GLN A 131 -2.54 -12.83 -0.51
N GLN A 132 -3.47 -12.01 -0.05
CA GLN A 132 -4.11 -11.05 -0.94
C GLN A 132 -3.12 -10.03 -1.47
N ILE A 133 -2.27 -9.55 -0.60
CA ILE A 133 -1.25 -8.57 -0.99
C ILE A 133 -0.26 -9.19 -1.96
N GLU A 134 0.16 -10.41 -1.67
CA GLU A 134 1.12 -11.09 -2.54
C GLU A 134 0.61 -11.20 -3.96
N ARG A 135 -0.67 -11.45 -4.13
CA ARG A 135 -1.26 -11.54 -5.45
C ARG A 135 -1.08 -10.26 -6.26
N TYR A 136 -1.24 -9.13 -5.62
CA TYR A 136 -1.11 -7.86 -6.33
C TYR A 136 0.34 -7.53 -6.63
N ILE A 137 1.23 -7.85 -5.73
CA ILE A 137 2.64 -7.57 -5.95
C ILE A 137 3.21 -8.44 -7.07
N THR A 138 2.88 -9.73 -7.06
CA THR A 138 3.42 -10.63 -8.09
C THR A 138 2.85 -10.33 -9.46
N ARG A 139 1.65 -9.76 -9.53
CA ARG A 139 1.06 -9.39 -10.81
C ARG A 139 1.62 -8.11 -11.37
N SER A 140 2.31 -7.37 -10.56
CA SER A 140 2.86 -6.10 -10.99
C SER A 140 3.97 -6.34 -12.01
N PRO A 141 3.91 -5.72 -13.17
CA PRO A 141 4.95 -5.91 -14.19
C PRO A 141 6.12 -5.00 -13.94
N ASN A 142 6.71 -5.11 -12.81
CA ASN A 142 7.80 -4.22 -12.44
C ASN A 142 9.13 -4.73 -12.94
N VAL A 143 9.12 -5.78 -13.62
CA VAL A 143 10.34 -6.33 -14.19
C VAL A 143 10.73 -5.66 -15.46
#